data_84c81780a6d6b3f0062daa64482c4b9b
#
_entry.id   84c81780a6d6b3f0062daa64482c4b9b
#
_cell.length_a   1.000
_cell.length_b   1.000
_cell.length_c   1.000
_cell.angle_alpha   90.00
_cell.angle_beta   90.00
_cell.angle_gamma   90.00
#
_symmetry.space_group_name_H-M   'P 1'
#
loop_
_entity.id
_entity.type
_entity.pdbx_description
1 polymer ?
#
loop_
_entity_poly.entity_id
_entity_poly.type
_entity_poly.pdbx_seq_one_letter_code
_entity_poly.pdbx_strand_id
1 'polypeptide(L)'
;DLRNGWTCIAFEQSVENWRLEDFSMRFRIDRIDRHADGRIRVIDYKTGAASFCEKKHLEPLGRPDALSLLSPALHPYTKRQKNGKLAHARWKDLQLPVYVLWASETYGGHPSAAYYALPANPMDIGISSWDSLHDTMPGYEECALDSARSWTVELMKLLHEGRGLITAEELGWTPPSY
;
A
#
# COMPACT_ATOMS: atom_id res chain seq x y z
N ASP A 1 -13.87 -13.72 13.17
CA ASP A 1 -13.59 -12.43 13.84
C ASP A 1 -14.77 -11.85 14.63
N LEU A 2 -15.92 -12.50 14.59
CA LEU A 2 -17.10 -12.09 15.37
C LEU A 2 -16.81 -11.94 16.88
N ARG A 3 -15.87 -12.74 17.41
CA ARG A 3 -15.45 -12.65 18.84
C ARG A 3 -14.76 -11.33 19.18
N ASN A 4 -14.21 -10.63 18.17
CA ASN A 4 -13.48 -9.38 18.33
C ASN A 4 -14.28 -8.17 17.83
N GLY A 5 -15.62 -8.29 17.67
CA GLY A 5 -16.48 -7.21 17.25
C GLY A 5 -16.41 -6.82 15.75
N TRP A 6 -15.69 -7.57 14.93
CA TRP A 6 -15.60 -7.34 13.49
C TRP A 6 -16.64 -8.17 12.74
N THR A 7 -17.39 -7.53 11.85
CA THR A 7 -18.36 -8.15 10.95
C THR A 7 -17.98 -7.85 9.51
N CYS A 8 -17.97 -8.87 8.66
CA CYS A 8 -17.79 -8.66 7.23
C CYS A 8 -19.04 -7.97 6.66
N ILE A 9 -18.82 -6.87 5.93
CA ILE A 9 -19.88 -6.10 5.29
C ILE A 9 -19.83 -6.18 3.77
N ALA A 10 -18.70 -6.58 3.18
CA ALA A 10 -18.57 -6.84 1.76
C ALA A 10 -17.49 -7.87 1.46
N PHE A 11 -17.76 -8.70 0.43
CA PHE A 11 -16.81 -9.60 -0.22
C PHE A 11 -16.72 -9.26 -1.69
N GLU A 12 -15.52 -9.39 -2.29
CA GLU A 12 -15.28 -9.20 -3.72
C GLU A 12 -15.88 -7.86 -4.21
N GLN A 13 -15.68 -6.81 -3.40
CA GLN A 13 -16.24 -5.50 -3.69
C GLN A 13 -15.60 -4.91 -4.93
N SER A 14 -16.34 -4.88 -6.03
CA SER A 14 -15.92 -4.17 -7.24
C SER A 14 -16.08 -2.66 -7.06
N VAL A 15 -15.04 -1.92 -7.42
CA VAL A 15 -15.02 -0.47 -7.48
C VAL A 15 -14.80 -0.08 -8.93
N GLU A 16 -15.80 0.58 -9.51
CA GLU A 16 -15.78 1.03 -10.89
C GLU A 16 -15.74 2.56 -10.94
N ASN A 17 -14.87 3.09 -11.80
CA ASN A 17 -14.79 4.53 -12.06
C ASN A 17 -14.53 5.41 -10.82
N TRP A 18 -13.83 4.88 -9.81
CA TRP A 18 -13.38 5.73 -8.71
C TRP A 18 -12.32 6.71 -9.21
N ARG A 19 -12.46 7.96 -8.84
CA ARG A 19 -11.54 9.02 -9.28
C ARG A 19 -10.55 9.38 -8.18
N LEU A 20 -9.27 9.27 -8.53
CA LEU A 20 -8.19 9.84 -7.75
C LEU A 20 -7.60 10.98 -8.59
N GLU A 21 -7.91 12.22 -8.22
CA GLU A 21 -7.65 13.41 -9.03
C GLU A 21 -8.23 13.28 -10.45
N ASP A 22 -7.41 13.37 -11.49
CA ASP A 22 -7.82 13.29 -12.88
C ASP A 22 -7.94 11.85 -13.40
N PHE A 23 -7.53 10.84 -12.62
CA PHE A 23 -7.48 9.45 -13.04
C PHE A 23 -8.69 8.65 -12.56
N SER A 24 -9.29 7.92 -13.50
CA SER A 24 -10.33 6.93 -13.18
C SER A 24 -9.68 5.57 -12.93
N MET A 25 -9.99 4.96 -11.80
CA MET A 25 -9.44 3.68 -11.37
C MET A 25 -10.54 2.64 -11.24
N ARG A 26 -10.19 1.39 -11.52
CA ARG A 26 -11.01 0.22 -11.30
C ARG A 26 -10.22 -0.85 -10.56
N PHE A 27 -10.78 -1.41 -9.51
CA PHE A 27 -10.17 -2.48 -8.73
C PHE A 27 -11.23 -3.28 -7.99
N ARG A 28 -10.81 -4.36 -7.34
CA ARG A 28 -11.66 -5.20 -6.52
C ARG A 28 -10.99 -5.42 -5.16
N ILE A 29 -11.76 -5.23 -4.10
CA ILE A 29 -11.34 -5.45 -2.71
C ILE A 29 -11.88 -6.80 -2.27
N ASP A 30 -11.01 -7.68 -1.78
CA ASP A 30 -11.40 -9.04 -1.43
C ASP A 30 -12.41 -9.07 -0.29
N ARG A 31 -12.21 -8.24 0.75
CA ARG A 31 -13.10 -8.17 1.90
C ARG A 31 -13.05 -6.82 2.58
N ILE A 32 -14.21 -6.39 3.09
CA ILE A 32 -14.35 -5.22 3.94
C ILE A 32 -15.06 -5.64 5.22
N ASP A 33 -14.44 -5.30 6.36
CA ASP A 33 -15.01 -5.52 7.68
C ASP A 33 -15.39 -4.20 8.34
N ARG A 34 -16.45 -4.24 9.15
CA ARG A 34 -16.84 -3.17 10.05
C ARG A 34 -16.77 -3.66 11.49
N HIS A 35 -16.13 -2.90 12.36
CA HIS A 35 -16.13 -3.15 13.79
C HIS A 35 -17.40 -2.56 14.44
N ALA A 36 -17.79 -3.08 15.61
CA ALA A 36 -18.96 -2.63 16.34
C ALA A 36 -18.94 -1.14 16.72
N ASP A 37 -17.76 -0.54 16.84
CA ASP A 37 -17.56 0.90 17.09
C ASP A 37 -17.55 1.76 15.81
N GLY A 38 -17.79 1.16 14.64
CA GLY A 38 -17.87 1.84 13.35
C GLY A 38 -16.58 1.87 12.53
N ARG A 39 -15.42 1.46 13.07
CA ARG A 39 -14.17 1.38 12.31
C ARG A 39 -14.29 0.44 11.11
N ILE A 40 -13.63 0.80 10.02
CA ILE A 40 -13.58 0.01 8.77
C ILE A 40 -12.19 -0.58 8.60
N ARG A 41 -12.13 -1.78 8.05
CA ARG A 41 -10.88 -2.45 7.67
C ARG A 41 -11.03 -3.07 6.29
N VAL A 42 -10.14 -2.73 5.37
CA VAL A 42 -10.01 -3.41 4.08
C VAL A 42 -9.01 -4.56 4.21
N ILE A 43 -9.34 -5.70 3.63
CA ILE A 43 -8.56 -6.94 3.77
C ILE A 43 -8.29 -7.51 2.40
N ASP A 44 -7.03 -7.91 2.19
CA ASP A 44 -6.59 -8.68 1.03
C ASP A 44 -6.09 -10.06 1.50
N TYR A 45 -6.50 -11.12 0.80
CA TYR A 45 -6.11 -12.48 1.12
C TYR A 45 -4.76 -12.83 0.50
N LYS A 46 -3.88 -13.43 1.29
CA LYS A 46 -2.57 -13.90 0.84
C LYS A 46 -2.37 -15.37 1.20
N THR A 47 -1.87 -16.15 0.25
CA THR A 47 -1.61 -17.60 0.42
C THR A 47 -0.30 -17.91 1.12
N GLY A 48 0.44 -16.90 1.58
CA GLY A 48 1.69 -17.06 2.32
C GLY A 48 1.54 -16.88 3.82
N ALA A 49 2.63 -17.05 4.57
CA ALA A 49 2.66 -16.77 6.00
C ALA A 49 2.29 -15.31 6.29
N ALA A 50 1.64 -15.08 7.42
CA ALA A 50 1.37 -13.74 7.93
C ALA A 50 2.71 -13.00 8.10
N SER A 51 2.88 -11.90 7.38
CA SER A 51 4.04 -11.02 7.54
C SER A 51 3.53 -9.61 7.77
N PHE A 52 4.36 -8.78 8.39
CA PHE A 52 4.00 -7.39 8.63
C PHE A 52 3.56 -6.71 7.33
N CYS A 53 2.33 -6.23 7.32
CA CYS A 53 1.67 -5.63 6.17
C CYS A 53 2.51 -4.50 5.56
N GLU A 54 2.98 -3.57 6.40
CA GLU A 54 3.84 -2.45 6.01
C GLU A 54 5.08 -2.88 5.20
N LYS A 55 5.79 -3.94 5.65
CA LYS A 55 7.02 -4.41 4.99
C LYS A 55 6.81 -4.95 3.58
N LYS A 56 5.58 -5.31 3.22
CA LYS A 56 5.28 -5.77 1.87
C LYS A 56 5.11 -4.62 0.89
N HIS A 57 4.73 -3.45 1.39
CA HIS A 57 4.44 -2.28 0.57
C HIS A 57 5.63 -1.34 0.39
N LEU A 58 6.54 -1.30 1.38
CA LEU A 58 7.68 -0.41 1.40
C LEU A 58 9.00 -1.17 1.30
N GLU A 59 9.90 -0.68 0.45
CA GLU A 59 11.25 -1.22 0.30
C GLU A 59 12.27 -0.14 0.66
N PRO A 60 13.17 -0.42 1.64
CA PRO A 60 14.23 0.51 1.98
C PRO A 60 15.15 0.77 0.78
N LEU A 61 15.47 2.03 0.53
CA LEU A 61 16.47 2.43 -0.45
C LEU A 61 17.85 2.45 0.24
N GLY A 62 18.61 1.39 0.03
CA GLY A 62 19.89 1.18 0.70
C GLY A 62 21.05 2.07 0.21
N ARG A 63 20.88 2.75 -0.93
CA ARG A 63 21.89 3.62 -1.53
C ARG A 63 21.25 4.89 -2.09
N PRO A 64 21.92 6.06 -1.95
CA PRO A 64 21.43 7.30 -2.56
C PRO A 64 21.26 7.21 -4.09
N ASP A 65 22.07 6.39 -4.75
CA ASP A 65 22.03 6.20 -6.21
C ASP A 65 20.71 5.53 -6.68
N ALA A 66 20.05 4.77 -5.79
CA ALA A 66 18.76 4.19 -6.11
C ALA A 66 17.65 5.25 -6.25
N LEU A 67 17.83 6.45 -5.67
CA LEU A 67 16.93 7.58 -5.85
C LEU A 67 17.00 8.17 -7.25
N SER A 68 18.19 8.14 -7.89
CA SER A 68 18.37 8.66 -9.25
C SER A 68 17.69 7.81 -10.33
N LEU A 69 17.34 6.57 -9.99
CA LEU A 69 16.58 5.66 -10.86
C LEU A 69 15.07 5.89 -10.77
N LEU A 70 14.60 6.62 -9.77
CA LEU A 70 13.20 7.03 -9.69
C LEU A 70 12.98 8.29 -10.53
N SER A 71 11.80 8.40 -11.12
CA SER A 71 11.37 9.70 -11.66
C SER A 71 11.53 10.77 -10.57
N PRO A 72 12.07 11.97 -10.91
CA PRO A 72 12.17 13.06 -9.93
C PRO A 72 10.85 13.43 -9.25
N ALA A 73 9.73 13.06 -9.88
CA ALA A 73 8.38 13.25 -9.35
C ALA A 73 7.99 12.24 -8.26
N LEU A 74 8.67 11.09 -8.20
CA LEU A 74 8.42 10.06 -7.19
C LEU A 74 9.27 10.30 -5.94
N HIS A 75 8.77 11.15 -5.04
CA HIS A 75 9.45 11.43 -3.79
C HIS A 75 9.49 10.20 -2.89
N PRO A 76 10.66 9.83 -2.35
CA PRO A 76 10.76 8.68 -1.46
C PRO A 76 10.03 8.97 -0.13
N TYR A 77 9.40 7.95 0.43
CA TYR A 77 8.88 8.01 1.79
C TYR A 77 10.06 8.11 2.77
N THR A 78 10.22 9.27 3.39
CA THR A 78 11.47 9.63 4.09
C THR A 78 11.27 9.66 5.60
N LYS A 79 12.19 9.02 6.30
CA LYS A 79 12.27 9.00 7.76
C LYS A 79 13.58 9.61 8.25
N ARG A 80 13.50 10.56 9.17
CA ARG A 80 14.65 11.03 9.93
C ARG A 80 14.96 10.08 11.08
N GLN A 81 16.13 9.47 11.06
CA GLN A 81 16.61 8.58 12.13
C GLN A 81 17.07 9.38 13.36
N LYS A 82 17.19 8.69 14.51
CA LYS A 82 17.67 9.30 15.78
C LYS A 82 19.07 9.95 15.67
N ASN A 83 19.91 9.46 14.76
CA ASN A 83 21.24 9.99 14.48
C ASN A 83 21.25 11.17 13.47
N GLY A 84 20.07 11.70 13.11
CA GLY A 84 19.90 12.78 12.15
C GLY A 84 19.97 12.39 10.68
N LYS A 85 20.38 11.15 10.36
CA LYS A 85 20.42 10.66 8.96
C LYS A 85 19.00 10.43 8.43
N LEU A 86 18.85 10.64 7.11
CA LEU A 86 17.61 10.30 6.41
C LEU A 86 17.66 8.84 5.94
N ALA A 87 16.60 8.10 6.20
CA ALA A 87 16.32 6.81 5.60
C ALA A 87 15.18 6.99 4.61
N HIS A 88 15.36 6.43 3.43
CA HIS A 88 14.39 6.53 2.36
C HIS A 88 13.81 5.15 2.06
N ALA A 89 12.53 5.11 1.71
CA ALA A 89 11.86 3.93 1.21
C ALA A 89 11.11 4.27 -0.07
N ARG A 90 10.95 3.31 -0.96
CA ARG A 90 10.08 3.41 -2.11
C ARG A 90 8.85 2.51 -1.93
N TRP A 91 7.76 2.90 -2.54
CA TRP A 91 6.61 2.05 -2.67
C TRP A 91 6.89 0.96 -3.73
N LYS A 92 6.62 -0.28 -3.40
CA LYS A 92 6.67 -1.42 -4.32
C LYS A 92 5.29 -2.02 -4.58
N ASP A 93 4.34 -1.76 -3.69
CA ASP A 93 2.95 -2.18 -3.80
C ASP A 93 2.06 -1.09 -3.18
N LEU A 94 1.11 -0.59 -3.97
CA LEU A 94 0.16 0.45 -3.58
C LEU A 94 -1.26 -0.10 -3.41
N GLN A 95 -1.47 -1.41 -3.54
CA GLN A 95 -2.79 -2.04 -3.54
C GLN A 95 -3.60 -1.68 -2.30
N LEU A 96 -3.13 -2.03 -1.10
CA LEU A 96 -3.85 -1.75 0.13
C LEU A 96 -4.00 -0.25 0.43
N PRO A 97 -2.97 0.60 0.28
CA PRO A 97 -3.13 2.04 0.41
C PRO A 97 -4.21 2.63 -0.49
N VAL A 98 -4.28 2.22 -1.76
CA VAL A 98 -5.32 2.65 -2.70
C VAL A 98 -6.72 2.22 -2.23
N TYR A 99 -6.85 1.01 -1.71
CA TYR A 99 -8.11 0.54 -1.13
C TYR A 99 -8.53 1.35 0.09
N VAL A 100 -7.58 1.75 0.95
CA VAL A 100 -7.84 2.59 2.12
C VAL A 100 -8.24 4.00 1.70
N LEU A 101 -7.60 4.60 0.67
CA LEU A 101 -8.01 5.89 0.13
C LEU A 101 -9.48 5.88 -0.31
N TRP A 102 -9.87 4.89 -1.11
CA TRP A 102 -11.25 4.71 -1.52
C TRP A 102 -12.21 4.49 -0.33
N ALA A 103 -11.81 3.64 0.62
CA ALA A 103 -12.64 3.34 1.79
C ALA A 103 -12.82 4.57 2.70
N SER A 104 -11.81 5.44 2.81
CA SER A 104 -11.89 6.71 3.55
C SER A 104 -12.95 7.65 2.94
N GLU A 105 -13.01 7.73 1.61
CA GLU A 105 -14.02 8.53 0.91
C GLU A 105 -15.42 7.91 1.01
N THR A 106 -15.51 6.57 0.97
CA THR A 106 -16.79 5.85 0.92
C THR A 106 -17.46 5.73 2.28
N TYR A 107 -16.69 5.43 3.32
CA TYR A 107 -17.19 5.14 4.66
C TYR A 107 -16.87 6.25 5.68
N GLY A 108 -15.97 7.16 5.32
CA GLY A 108 -15.44 8.16 6.24
C GLY A 108 -14.44 7.61 7.26
N GLY A 109 -13.92 8.49 8.10
CA GLY A 109 -12.99 8.13 9.18
C GLY A 109 -11.62 7.67 8.68
N HIS A 110 -10.98 6.80 9.46
CA HIS A 110 -9.63 6.30 9.23
C HIS A 110 -9.67 4.76 9.05
N PRO A 111 -10.06 4.24 7.88
CA PRO A 111 -10.03 2.81 7.63
C PRO A 111 -8.62 2.25 7.75
N SER A 112 -8.47 1.06 8.32
CA SER A 112 -7.22 0.33 8.35
C SER A 112 -7.10 -0.65 7.19
N ALA A 113 -5.88 -1.11 6.92
CA ALA A 113 -5.60 -2.17 5.97
C ALA A 113 -5.14 -3.44 6.70
N ALA A 114 -5.39 -4.61 6.12
CA ALA A 114 -4.85 -5.86 6.64
C ALA A 114 -4.63 -6.90 5.53
N TYR A 115 -3.66 -7.76 5.76
CA TYR A 115 -3.56 -9.04 5.08
C TYR A 115 -4.19 -10.14 5.93
N TYR A 116 -5.02 -10.97 5.32
CA TYR A 116 -5.48 -12.22 5.90
C TYR A 116 -4.67 -13.36 5.28
N ALA A 117 -3.75 -13.91 6.06
CA ALA A 117 -2.90 -14.99 5.59
C ALA A 117 -3.61 -16.34 5.67
N LEU A 118 -3.59 -17.07 4.56
CA LEU A 118 -4.11 -18.43 4.40
C LEU A 118 -2.94 -19.35 4.01
N PRO A 119 -2.00 -19.63 4.92
CA PRO A 119 -0.85 -20.49 4.65
C PRO A 119 -1.28 -21.96 4.52
N ALA A 120 -0.40 -22.81 3.98
CA ALA A 120 -0.63 -24.25 3.90
C ALA A 120 -0.77 -24.91 5.28
N ASN A 121 -0.09 -24.38 6.31
CA ASN A 121 -0.27 -24.81 7.69
C ASN A 121 -1.37 -23.98 8.35
N PRO A 122 -2.51 -24.59 8.74
CA PRO A 122 -3.63 -23.86 9.38
C PRO A 122 -3.29 -23.15 10.70
N MET A 123 -2.22 -23.58 11.39
CA MET A 123 -1.80 -22.94 12.63
C MET A 123 -1.18 -21.56 12.41
N ASP A 124 -0.78 -21.24 11.18
CA ASP A 124 -0.17 -19.97 10.82
C ASP A 124 -1.18 -19.00 10.17
N ILE A 125 -2.48 -19.35 10.19
CA ILE A 125 -3.56 -18.45 9.76
C ILE A 125 -3.60 -17.24 10.67
N GLY A 126 -3.61 -16.05 10.09
CA GLY A 126 -3.65 -14.83 10.88
C GLY A 126 -3.92 -13.57 10.09
N ILE A 127 -4.19 -12.50 10.84
CA ILE A 127 -4.36 -11.15 10.31
C ILE A 127 -3.13 -10.32 10.68
N SER A 128 -2.56 -9.64 9.68
CA SER A 128 -1.53 -8.62 9.86
C SER A 128 -2.14 -7.26 9.51
N SER A 129 -2.44 -6.44 10.50
CA SER A 129 -3.04 -5.11 10.32
C SER A 129 -1.99 -4.03 10.12
N TRP A 130 -2.37 -3.00 9.38
CA TRP A 130 -1.65 -1.74 9.23
C TRP A 130 -2.56 -0.60 9.66
N ASP A 131 -2.64 -0.41 10.97
CA ASP A 131 -3.55 0.58 11.57
C ASP A 131 -2.97 2.00 11.53
N SER A 132 -1.64 2.14 11.42
CA SER A 132 -0.91 3.42 11.44
C SER A 132 -0.79 4.10 10.07
N LEU A 133 -1.56 3.69 9.06
CA LEU A 133 -1.50 4.29 7.71
C LEU A 133 -1.78 5.80 7.71
N HIS A 134 -2.69 6.24 8.57
CA HIS A 134 -3.11 7.64 8.70
C HIS A 134 -2.23 8.45 9.66
N ASP A 135 -1.33 7.80 10.40
CA ASP A 135 -0.53 8.45 11.41
C ASP A 135 0.80 8.91 10.84
N THR A 136 1.19 10.14 11.12
CA THR A 136 2.56 10.59 10.88
C THR A 136 3.45 10.00 11.96
N MET A 137 4.16 8.93 11.63
CA MET A 137 5.05 8.22 12.54
C MET A 137 6.23 9.11 12.96
N PRO A 138 6.77 8.98 14.19
CA PRO A 138 7.90 9.77 14.64
C PRO A 138 9.09 9.71 13.65
N GLY A 139 9.51 10.89 13.18
CA GLY A 139 10.60 11.06 12.25
C GLY A 139 10.22 11.02 10.77
N TYR A 140 8.98 10.73 10.42
CA TYR A 140 8.46 10.90 9.05
C TYR A 140 7.94 12.33 8.84
N GLU A 141 7.97 12.81 7.61
CA GLU A 141 7.48 14.14 7.23
C GLU A 141 5.99 14.12 6.90
N GLU A 142 5.48 12.95 6.51
CA GLU A 142 4.08 12.73 6.15
C GLU A 142 3.59 11.36 6.66
N CYS A 143 2.29 11.10 6.65
CA CYS A 143 1.78 9.76 6.91
C CYS A 143 1.96 8.84 5.68
N ALA A 144 1.91 7.53 5.92
CA ALA A 144 2.11 6.55 4.83
C ALA A 144 1.02 6.68 3.75
N LEU A 145 -0.21 7.02 4.13
CA LEU A 145 -1.31 7.13 3.18
C LEU A 145 -1.16 8.33 2.24
N ASP A 146 -0.70 9.48 2.75
CA ASP A 146 -0.45 10.68 1.93
C ASP A 146 0.69 10.43 0.93
N SER A 147 1.77 9.81 1.40
CA SER A 147 2.86 9.37 0.53
C SER A 147 2.38 8.42 -0.57
N ALA A 148 1.57 7.42 -0.21
CA ALA A 148 1.00 6.46 -1.17
C ALA A 148 0.09 7.13 -2.19
N ARG A 149 -0.72 8.11 -1.75
CA ARG A 149 -1.58 8.92 -2.64
C ARG A 149 -0.73 9.65 -3.68
N SER A 150 0.30 10.37 -3.24
CA SER A 150 1.20 11.13 -4.11
C SER A 150 1.89 10.21 -5.13
N TRP A 151 2.38 9.06 -4.68
CA TRP A 151 2.99 8.06 -5.56
C TRP A 151 2.02 7.50 -6.59
N THR A 152 0.77 7.19 -6.17
CA THR A 152 -0.25 6.67 -7.09
C THR A 152 -0.55 7.67 -8.19
N VAL A 153 -0.77 8.94 -7.83
CA VAL A 153 -1.03 10.01 -8.79
C VAL A 153 0.12 10.19 -9.78
N GLU A 154 1.36 10.24 -9.27
CA GLU A 154 2.54 10.41 -10.12
C GLU A 154 2.79 9.23 -11.05
N LEU A 155 2.61 8.00 -10.57
CA LEU A 155 2.69 6.81 -11.43
C LEU A 155 1.63 6.84 -12.53
N MET A 156 0.40 7.26 -12.23
CA MET A 156 -0.66 7.37 -13.24
C MET A 156 -0.35 8.46 -14.29
N LYS A 157 0.25 9.59 -13.89
CA LYS A 157 0.73 10.61 -14.83
C LYS A 157 1.80 10.05 -15.75
N LEU A 158 2.83 9.40 -15.21
CA LEU A 158 3.92 8.79 -15.96
C LEU A 158 3.40 7.75 -16.97
N LEU A 159 2.45 6.90 -16.55
CA LEU A 159 1.81 5.92 -17.42
C LEU A 159 1.00 6.59 -18.55
N HIS A 160 0.24 7.64 -18.22
CA HIS A 160 -0.54 8.39 -19.20
C HIS A 160 0.34 9.10 -20.23
N GLU A 161 1.48 9.62 -19.83
CA GLU A 161 2.48 10.26 -20.70
C GLU A 161 3.32 9.24 -21.49
N GLY A 162 3.10 7.94 -21.35
CA GLY A 162 3.90 6.89 -21.96
C GLY A 162 5.33 6.77 -21.41
N ARG A 163 5.62 7.42 -20.27
CA ARG A 163 6.94 7.46 -19.62
C ARG A 163 7.14 6.35 -18.58
N GLY A 164 6.12 5.53 -18.35
CA GLY A 164 6.10 4.51 -17.29
C GLY A 164 6.82 3.21 -17.61
N LEU A 165 7.33 3.06 -18.82
CA LEU A 165 8.09 1.87 -19.21
C LEU A 165 9.58 2.19 -19.07
N ILE A 166 10.11 2.05 -17.86
CA ILE A 166 11.53 1.78 -17.70
C ILE A 166 11.72 0.39 -18.29
N THR A 167 12.45 0.29 -19.37
CA THR A 167 12.72 -0.99 -20.02
C THR A 167 13.56 -1.87 -19.09
N ALA A 168 13.45 -3.19 -19.23
CA ALA A 168 14.29 -4.13 -18.47
C ALA A 168 15.79 -3.82 -18.65
N GLU A 169 16.19 -3.29 -19.81
CA GLU A 169 17.55 -2.81 -20.11
C GLU A 169 17.98 -1.62 -19.23
N GLU A 170 17.11 -0.63 -19.04
CA GLU A 170 17.39 0.54 -18.20
C GLU A 170 17.48 0.17 -16.70
N LEU A 171 16.83 -0.93 -16.29
CA LEU A 171 16.94 -1.50 -14.96
C LEU A 171 18.16 -2.41 -14.79
N GLY A 172 18.91 -2.69 -15.87
CA GLY A 172 20.00 -3.68 -15.84
C GLY A 172 19.51 -5.11 -15.56
N TRP A 173 18.21 -5.37 -15.80
CA TRP A 173 17.64 -6.68 -15.59
C TRP A 173 17.82 -7.53 -16.83
N THR A 174 18.61 -8.59 -16.73
CA THR A 174 18.67 -9.64 -17.74
C THR A 174 17.74 -10.78 -17.33
N PRO A 175 16.78 -11.19 -18.20
CA PRO A 175 15.95 -12.35 -17.89
C PRO A 175 16.84 -13.58 -17.69
N PRO A 176 16.50 -14.44 -16.73
CA PRO A 176 17.24 -15.71 -16.57
C PRO A 176 17.15 -16.51 -17.87
N SER A 177 18.30 -16.96 -18.37
CA SER A 177 18.37 -17.92 -19.47
C SER A 177 17.79 -19.26 -18.98
N TYR A 178 16.68 -19.70 -19.59
CA TYR A 178 16.11 -21.02 -19.37
C TYR A 178 16.91 -22.08 -20.11
#